data_2dc40f8d56eb2cab3cef37ff7940d3bc
#
_entry.id   2dc40f8d56eb2cab3cef37ff7940d3bc
#
_cell.length_a   1.000
_cell.length_b   1.000
_cell.length_c   1.000
_cell.angle_alpha   90.00
_cell.angle_beta   90.00
_cell.angle_gamma   90.00
#
_symmetry.space_group_name_H-M   'P 1'
#
loop_
_entity.id
_entity.type
_entity.pdbx_description
1 polymer ?
#
loop_
_entity_poly.entity_id
_entity_poly.type
_entity_poly.pdbx_seq_one_letter_code
_entity_poly.pdbx_strand_id
1 'polypeptide(L)'
;HVHLVFVTRYRRQIFDYDATEKLRTYFSNVCADFEAELVEMDGEPDHVHLLINYPPKLAISSLVNSLKGVSGRLLRRDRPDIAVRYYYKGVLWSPGYFASSCGGAPISVIRQYIEQQQTPGQVENRALYPRPEGWGFTAHRIKSAI
;
A
#
# COMPACT_ATOMS: atom_id res chain seq x y z
N HIS A 1 14.45 -9.29 -1.55
CA HIS A 1 13.35 -8.48 -2.13
C HIS A 1 12.06 -8.73 -1.38
N VAL A 2 11.22 -7.74 -1.33
CA VAL A 2 9.87 -7.86 -0.80
C VAL A 2 8.90 -7.22 -1.79
N HIS A 3 7.75 -7.86 -1.97
CA HIS A 3 6.65 -7.32 -2.75
C HIS A 3 5.62 -6.74 -1.78
N LEU A 4 5.37 -5.45 -1.86
CA LEU A 4 4.42 -4.75 -1.01
C LEU A 4 3.24 -4.28 -1.83
N VAL A 5 2.05 -4.31 -1.23
CA VAL A 5 0.85 -3.75 -1.84
C VAL A 5 0.20 -2.80 -0.82
N PHE A 6 -0.04 -1.58 -1.25
CA PHE A 6 -0.79 -0.59 -0.48
C PHE A 6 -2.07 -0.27 -1.21
N VAL A 7 -3.18 -0.22 -0.48
CA VAL A 7 -4.49 0.06 -1.05
C VAL A 7 -5.01 1.37 -0.48
N THR A 8 -5.65 2.17 -1.32
CA THR A 8 -6.23 3.43 -0.86
C THR A 8 -7.38 3.18 0.12
N ARG A 9 -7.59 4.14 1.01
CA ARG A 9 -8.69 4.06 1.98
C ARG A 9 -10.01 3.91 1.23
N TYR A 10 -10.76 2.88 1.59
CA TYR A 10 -12.04 2.53 0.97
C TYR A 10 -11.93 2.20 -0.52
N ARG A 11 -10.75 1.84 -1.00
CA ARG A 11 -10.51 1.49 -2.40
C ARG A 11 -10.97 2.58 -3.38
N ARG A 12 -10.84 3.83 -3.00
CA ARG A 12 -11.19 4.92 -3.90
C ARG A 12 -10.20 4.97 -5.05
N GLN A 13 -10.70 5.24 -6.24
CA GLN A 13 -9.86 5.31 -7.43
C GLN A 13 -9.27 6.70 -7.55
N ILE A 14 -8.12 6.88 -6.92
CA ILE A 14 -7.53 8.19 -6.69
C ILE A 14 -6.44 8.53 -7.70
N PHE A 15 -5.63 7.53 -8.08
CA PHE A 15 -4.37 7.80 -8.75
C PHE A 15 -4.54 7.91 -10.26
N ASP A 16 -4.21 9.07 -10.79
CA ASP A 16 -4.00 9.24 -12.22
C ASP A 16 -2.50 9.04 -12.51
N TYR A 17 -2.10 9.23 -13.77
CA TYR A 17 -0.71 9.02 -14.16
C TYR A 17 0.24 9.93 -13.37
N ASP A 18 -0.11 11.21 -13.25
CA ASP A 18 0.73 12.17 -12.53
C ASP A 18 0.90 11.78 -11.06
N ALA A 19 -0.18 11.39 -10.39
CA ALA A 19 -0.11 10.98 -9.01
C ALA A 19 0.77 9.73 -8.85
N THR A 20 0.65 8.77 -9.77
CA THR A 20 1.46 7.56 -9.73
C THR A 20 2.94 7.88 -9.87
N GLU A 21 3.30 8.79 -10.78
CA GLU A 21 4.70 9.17 -10.96
C GLU A 21 5.24 9.94 -9.75
N LYS A 22 4.41 10.76 -9.13
CA LYS A 22 4.79 11.43 -7.89
C LYS A 22 5.04 10.41 -6.77
N LEU A 23 4.15 9.43 -6.64
CA LEU A 23 4.34 8.36 -5.65
C LEU A 23 5.65 7.61 -5.89
N ARG A 24 5.96 7.32 -7.14
CA ARG A 24 7.21 6.64 -7.47
C ARG A 24 8.42 7.41 -6.93
N THR A 25 8.42 8.71 -7.12
CA THR A 25 9.50 9.56 -6.62
C THR A 25 9.56 9.55 -5.10
N TYR A 26 8.41 9.70 -4.44
CA TYR A 26 8.37 9.69 -2.98
C TYR A 26 8.88 8.36 -2.43
N PHE A 27 8.41 7.25 -2.98
CA PHE A 27 8.80 5.93 -2.50
C PHE A 27 10.29 5.67 -2.74
N SER A 28 10.81 6.09 -3.90
CA SER A 28 12.24 5.94 -4.17
C SER A 28 13.09 6.68 -3.16
N ASN A 29 12.69 7.90 -2.83
CA ASN A 29 13.44 8.72 -1.87
C ASN A 29 13.38 8.12 -0.47
N VAL A 30 12.22 7.64 -0.05
CA VAL A 30 12.11 6.98 1.26
C VAL A 30 12.96 5.73 1.31
N CYS A 31 12.92 4.92 0.27
CA CYS A 31 13.75 3.72 0.21
C CYS A 31 15.23 4.06 0.36
N ALA A 32 15.68 5.09 -0.33
CA ALA A 32 17.08 5.51 -0.23
C ALA A 32 17.46 5.88 1.19
N ASP A 33 16.56 6.54 1.92
CA ASP A 33 16.81 6.91 3.31
C ASP A 33 17.01 5.69 4.21
N PHE A 34 16.44 4.55 3.83
CA PHE A 34 16.56 3.30 4.56
C PHE A 34 17.61 2.37 3.99
N GLU A 35 18.44 2.85 3.08
CA GLU A 35 19.42 2.03 2.38
C GLU A 35 18.77 0.89 1.60
N ALA A 36 17.57 1.12 1.13
CA ALA A 36 16.81 0.18 0.30
C ALA A 36 16.68 0.74 -1.10
N GLU A 37 16.15 -0.06 -1.99
CA GLU A 37 15.98 0.32 -3.38
C GLU A 37 14.60 -0.05 -3.87
N LEU A 38 13.88 0.90 -4.46
CA LEU A 38 12.64 0.61 -5.17
C LEU A 38 13.00 0.08 -6.54
N VAL A 39 12.86 -1.23 -6.72
CA VAL A 39 13.24 -1.90 -7.98
C VAL A 39 12.18 -1.68 -9.05
N GLU A 40 10.92 -1.87 -8.68
CA GLU A 40 9.80 -1.70 -9.59
C GLU A 40 8.60 -1.18 -8.83
N MET A 41 7.75 -0.46 -9.53
CA MET A 41 6.47 -0.02 -9.01
C MET A 41 5.44 -0.03 -10.13
N ASP A 42 4.30 -0.64 -9.86
CA ASP A 42 3.13 -0.55 -10.71
C ASP A 42 2.00 0.10 -9.94
N GLY A 43 1.27 0.98 -10.58
CA GLY A 43 0.15 1.67 -9.97
C GLY A 43 -1.15 1.42 -10.71
N GLU A 44 -2.18 1.20 -9.92
CA GLU A 44 -3.56 1.19 -10.38
C GLU A 44 -4.29 2.34 -9.69
N PRO A 45 -5.49 2.72 -10.11
CA PRO A 45 -6.16 3.86 -9.49
C PRO A 45 -6.38 3.72 -7.99
N ASP A 46 -6.51 2.50 -7.46
CA ASP A 46 -6.84 2.27 -6.05
C ASP A 46 -5.77 1.53 -5.26
N HIS A 47 -4.63 1.20 -5.88
CA HIS A 47 -3.56 0.54 -5.16
C HIS A 47 -2.23 0.65 -5.90
N VAL A 48 -1.16 0.32 -5.20
CA VAL A 48 0.18 0.26 -5.78
C VAL A 48 0.87 -1.03 -5.37
N HIS A 49 1.71 -1.53 -6.28
CA HIS A 49 2.59 -2.66 -6.04
C HIS A 49 4.02 -2.15 -6.04
N LEU A 50 4.77 -2.51 -5.02
CA LEU A 50 6.18 -2.11 -4.91
C LEU A 50 7.03 -3.35 -4.79
N LEU A 51 8.10 -3.42 -5.58
CA LEU A 51 9.14 -4.41 -5.40
C LEU A 51 10.36 -3.71 -4.84
N ILE A 52 10.77 -4.10 -3.64
CA ILE A 52 11.83 -3.41 -2.92
C ILE A 52 12.94 -4.37 -2.53
N ASN A 53 14.16 -3.95 -2.80
CA ASN A 53 15.35 -4.63 -2.32
C ASN A 53 15.81 -3.91 -1.06
N TYR A 54 15.96 -4.63 0.04
CA TYR A 54 16.25 -4.01 1.33
C TYR A 54 17.31 -4.80 2.10
N PRO A 55 18.08 -4.11 2.97
CA PRO A 55 19.09 -4.80 3.77
C PRO A 55 18.43 -5.69 4.83
N PRO A 56 19.04 -6.85 5.15
CA PRO A 56 18.43 -7.81 6.08
C PRO A 56 18.16 -7.25 7.48
N LYS A 57 18.89 -6.23 7.88
CA LYS A 57 18.73 -5.63 9.20
C LYS A 57 17.51 -4.75 9.33
N LEU A 58 16.88 -4.40 8.21
CA LEU A 58 15.78 -3.46 8.20
C LEU A 58 14.47 -4.15 8.54
N ALA A 59 13.71 -3.58 9.46
CA ALA A 59 12.36 -4.06 9.74
C ALA A 59 11.40 -3.52 8.68
N ILE A 60 10.68 -4.41 8.04
CA ILE A 60 9.74 -4.03 6.97
C ILE A 60 8.67 -3.08 7.49
N SER A 61 8.18 -3.28 8.73
CA SER A 61 7.16 -2.38 9.29
C SER A 61 7.64 -0.94 9.39
N SER A 62 8.91 -0.75 9.73
CA SER A 62 9.48 0.62 9.78
C SER A 62 9.51 1.26 8.42
N LEU A 63 9.90 0.50 7.42
CA LEU A 63 9.92 0.99 6.04
C LEU A 63 8.51 1.34 5.56
N VAL A 64 7.54 0.45 5.81
CA VAL A 64 6.16 0.68 5.40
C VAL A 64 5.58 1.91 6.07
N ASN A 65 5.83 2.09 7.36
CA ASN A 65 5.35 3.29 8.06
C ASN A 65 5.84 4.57 7.39
N SER A 66 7.11 4.61 7.03
CA SER A 66 7.67 5.78 6.35
C SER A 66 7.12 5.93 4.93
N LEU A 67 7.03 4.84 4.18
CA LEU A 67 6.49 4.88 2.82
C LEU A 67 5.07 5.46 2.81
N LYS A 68 4.21 4.95 3.68
CA LYS A 68 2.82 5.41 3.72
C LYS A 68 2.69 6.81 4.29
N GLY A 69 3.41 7.10 5.36
CA GLY A 69 3.32 8.41 6.00
C GLY A 69 3.84 9.53 5.11
N VAL A 70 5.01 9.34 4.53
CA VAL A 70 5.61 10.35 3.66
C VAL A 70 4.80 10.53 2.38
N SER A 71 4.40 9.43 1.73
CA SER A 71 3.66 9.53 0.48
C SER A 71 2.30 10.20 0.68
N GLY A 72 1.60 9.87 1.75
CA GLY A 72 0.32 10.51 2.04
C GLY A 72 0.46 12.00 2.25
N ARG A 73 1.47 12.41 3.03
CA ARG A 73 1.71 13.82 3.31
C ARG A 73 2.14 14.58 2.06
N LEU A 74 3.08 14.04 1.30
CA LEU A 74 3.63 14.73 0.14
C LEU A 74 2.62 14.79 -1.02
N LEU A 75 1.85 13.75 -1.23
CA LEU A 75 0.81 13.80 -2.26
C LEU A 75 -0.25 14.84 -1.91
N ARG A 76 -0.61 14.96 -0.65
CA ARG A 76 -1.55 16.00 -0.22
C ARG A 76 -0.98 17.39 -0.50
N ARG A 77 0.32 17.58 -0.27
CA ARG A 77 0.97 18.86 -0.56
C ARG A 77 0.99 19.17 -2.05
N ASP A 78 1.35 18.17 -2.87
CA ASP A 78 1.59 18.38 -4.29
C ASP A 78 0.33 18.25 -5.15
N ARG A 79 -0.68 17.57 -4.63
CA ARG A 79 -1.96 17.38 -5.30
C ARG A 79 -3.11 17.68 -4.34
N PRO A 80 -3.29 18.96 -3.97
CA PRO A 80 -4.39 19.31 -3.05
C PRO A 80 -5.77 19.00 -3.60
N ASP A 81 -5.92 18.95 -4.92
CA ASP A 81 -7.17 18.51 -5.55
C ASP A 81 -7.55 17.09 -5.13
N ILE A 82 -6.56 16.20 -5.08
CA ILE A 82 -6.79 14.83 -4.63
C ILE A 82 -7.11 14.81 -3.14
N ALA A 83 -6.37 15.56 -2.35
CA ALA A 83 -6.55 15.55 -0.90
C ALA A 83 -7.95 16.02 -0.50
N VAL A 84 -8.44 17.11 -1.11
CA VAL A 84 -9.76 17.65 -0.81
C VAL A 84 -10.85 16.66 -1.18
N ARG A 85 -10.68 15.95 -2.29
CA ARG A 85 -11.73 15.10 -2.83
C ARG A 85 -11.76 13.71 -2.23
N TYR A 86 -10.60 13.14 -1.94
CA TYR A 86 -10.49 11.71 -1.64
C TYR A 86 -9.94 11.37 -0.27
N TYR A 87 -9.18 12.25 0.36
CA TYR A 87 -8.63 11.90 1.66
C TYR A 87 -9.73 11.90 2.72
N TYR A 88 -9.94 10.75 3.32
CA TYR A 88 -10.89 10.64 4.41
C TYR A 88 -10.17 11.01 5.70
N LYS A 89 -10.55 12.12 6.31
CA LYS A 89 -9.92 12.62 7.54
C LYS A 89 -8.40 12.73 7.41
N GLY A 90 -7.94 13.12 6.24
CA GLY A 90 -6.51 13.29 6.00
C GLY A 90 -5.76 12.01 5.70
N VAL A 91 -6.46 10.89 5.49
CA VAL A 91 -5.83 9.58 5.30
C VAL A 91 -5.94 9.14 3.85
N LEU A 92 -4.80 8.80 3.27
CA LEU A 92 -4.74 8.28 1.90
C LEU A 92 -4.91 6.76 1.86
N TRP A 93 -4.19 6.05 2.73
CA TRP A 93 -4.06 4.60 2.62
C TRP A 93 -4.96 3.85 3.60
N SER A 94 -5.40 2.67 3.20
CA SER A 94 -6.04 1.73 4.12
C SER A 94 -5.05 1.30 5.20
N PRO A 95 -5.53 0.94 6.38
CA PRO A 95 -4.66 0.36 7.40
C PRO A 95 -4.05 -0.95 6.91
N GLY A 96 -2.84 -1.23 7.32
CA GLY A 96 -2.18 -2.46 6.97
C GLY A 96 -1.57 -2.46 5.60
N TYR A 97 -1.03 -3.59 5.22
CA TYR A 97 -0.39 -3.78 3.93
C TYR A 97 -0.24 -5.27 3.65
N PHE A 98 -0.06 -5.60 2.38
CA PHE A 98 0.30 -6.94 1.98
C PHE A 98 1.81 -6.99 1.75
N ALA A 99 2.46 -8.06 2.22
CA ALA A 99 3.88 -8.25 1.97
C ALA A 99 4.16 -9.72 1.71
N SER A 100 4.97 -10.00 0.69
CA SER A 100 5.42 -11.35 0.43
C SER A 100 6.86 -11.32 -0.08
N SER A 101 7.55 -12.44 0.08
CA SER A 101 8.88 -12.57 -0.46
C SER A 101 8.83 -12.57 -1.98
N CYS A 102 9.96 -12.25 -2.60
CA CYS A 102 10.05 -12.21 -4.05
C CYS A 102 9.67 -13.56 -4.64
N GLY A 103 8.83 -13.54 -5.66
CA GLY A 103 8.34 -14.74 -6.30
C GLY A 103 7.26 -15.46 -5.53
N GLY A 104 6.77 -14.84 -4.44
CA GLY A 104 5.91 -15.53 -3.50
C GLY A 104 4.45 -15.63 -3.91
N ALA A 105 3.66 -14.61 -3.64
CA ALA A 105 2.21 -14.77 -3.70
C ALA A 105 1.66 -14.84 -5.12
N PRO A 106 0.75 -15.79 -5.39
CA PRO A 106 0.01 -15.79 -6.65
C PRO A 106 -0.83 -14.53 -6.81
N ILE A 107 -1.10 -14.18 -8.05
CA ILE A 107 -1.94 -13.02 -8.36
C ILE A 107 -3.31 -13.13 -7.69
N SER A 108 -3.86 -14.34 -7.60
CA SER A 108 -5.15 -14.54 -6.96
C SER A 108 -5.15 -14.12 -5.50
N VAL A 109 -4.07 -14.39 -4.77
CA VAL A 109 -3.96 -14.00 -3.36
C VAL A 109 -3.87 -12.48 -3.24
N ILE A 110 -3.08 -11.86 -4.08
CA ILE A 110 -2.96 -10.40 -4.08
C ILE A 110 -4.30 -9.75 -4.39
N ARG A 111 -5.01 -10.29 -5.39
CA ARG A 111 -6.34 -9.78 -5.75
C ARG A 111 -7.32 -9.90 -4.59
N GLN A 112 -7.30 -11.03 -3.89
CA GLN A 112 -8.15 -11.21 -2.72
C GLN A 112 -7.84 -10.18 -1.64
N TYR A 113 -6.57 -9.91 -1.40
CA TYR A 113 -6.21 -8.89 -0.43
C TYR A 113 -6.82 -7.55 -0.80
N ILE A 114 -6.69 -7.15 -2.06
CA ILE A 114 -7.21 -5.86 -2.53
C ILE A 114 -8.73 -5.83 -2.37
N GLU A 115 -9.42 -6.89 -2.76
CA GLU A 115 -10.88 -6.96 -2.72
C GLU A 115 -11.42 -6.96 -1.30
N GLN A 116 -10.63 -7.39 -0.34
CA GLN A 116 -11.05 -7.39 1.06
C GLN A 116 -10.94 -6.03 1.71
N GLN A 117 -10.33 -5.06 1.06
CA GLN A 117 -10.28 -3.71 1.61
C GLN A 117 -11.66 -3.09 1.53
N GLN A 118 -12.06 -2.41 2.60
CA GLN A 118 -13.41 -1.87 2.71
C GLN A 118 -13.64 -0.73 1.73
N THR A 119 -14.78 -0.80 1.04
CA THR A 119 -15.30 0.33 0.30
C THR A 119 -16.48 0.93 1.08
N PRO A 120 -16.85 2.18 0.81
CA PRO A 120 -18.04 2.74 1.44
C PRO A 120 -19.24 1.85 1.11
N GLY A 121 -20.02 1.50 2.13
CA GLY A 121 -21.18 0.64 1.95
C GLY A 121 -20.92 -0.83 2.13
N GLN A 122 -19.68 -1.24 2.30
CA GLN A 122 -19.34 -2.66 2.50
C GLN A 122 -18.84 -2.94 3.90
N VAL A 123 -18.87 -1.97 4.77
CA VAL A 123 -18.25 -2.09 6.08
C VAL A 123 -18.86 -3.21 6.90
N GLU A 124 -20.18 -3.28 6.94
CA GLU A 124 -20.86 -4.29 7.72
C GLU A 124 -20.80 -5.68 7.12
N ASN A 125 -20.45 -5.79 5.85
CA ASN A 125 -20.35 -7.09 5.19
C ASN A 125 -19.01 -7.77 5.42
N ARG A 126 -18.09 -7.08 6.01
CA ARG A 126 -16.74 -7.58 6.17
C ARG A 126 -16.66 -8.90 6.92
N ALA A 127 -17.46 -9.03 7.95
CA ALA A 127 -17.46 -10.24 8.77
C ALA A 127 -18.06 -11.44 8.03
N LEU A 128 -18.79 -11.20 6.96
CA LEU A 128 -19.40 -12.26 6.18
C LEU A 128 -18.45 -12.94 5.21
N TYR A 129 -17.28 -12.37 5.06
CA TYR A 129 -16.27 -12.86 4.12
C TYR A 129 -15.05 -13.31 4.90
N PRO A 130 -15.06 -14.56 5.39
CA PRO A 130 -13.92 -15.05 6.13
C PRO A 130 -12.68 -15.06 5.27
N ARG A 131 -11.53 -14.91 5.89
CA ARG A 131 -10.30 -14.96 5.15
C ARG A 131 -10.10 -16.33 4.56
N PRO A 132 -9.61 -16.37 3.32
CA PRO A 132 -9.18 -17.65 2.75
C PRO A 132 -8.11 -18.27 3.64
N GLU A 133 -8.12 -19.58 3.72
CA GLU A 133 -7.06 -20.28 4.39
C GLU A 133 -5.73 -19.92 3.77
N GLY A 134 -4.75 -19.77 4.59
CA GLY A 134 -3.42 -19.48 4.09
C GLY A 134 -3.10 -18.03 3.93
N TRP A 135 -4.05 -17.14 4.13
CA TRP A 135 -3.77 -15.71 4.02
C TRP A 135 -2.61 -15.28 4.88
N GLY A 136 -2.60 -15.75 6.13
CA GLY A 136 -1.64 -15.28 7.10
C GLY A 136 -0.25 -15.83 6.96
N PHE A 137 -0.06 -16.91 6.25
CA PHE A 137 1.26 -17.53 6.20
C PHE A 137 2.16 -16.92 5.14
N THR A 138 1.61 -16.28 4.12
CA THR A 138 2.41 -15.65 3.08
C THR A 138 2.35 -14.13 3.15
N ALA A 139 1.43 -13.58 3.90
CA ALA A 139 1.22 -12.16 3.94
C ALA A 139 1.35 -11.64 5.36
N HIS A 140 2.09 -10.57 5.52
CA HIS A 140 2.20 -9.87 6.79
C HIS A 140 1.12 -8.83 6.85
N ARG A 141 0.06 -9.14 7.56
CA ARG A 141 -1.10 -8.26 7.62
C ARG A 141 -1.01 -7.42 8.87
N ILE A 142 -0.13 -6.51 8.83
CA ILE A 142 0.10 -5.62 9.95
C ILE A 142 -0.89 -4.49 9.83
N LYS A 143 -1.92 -4.54 10.65
CA LYS A 143 -3.04 -3.66 10.50
C LYS A 143 -2.75 -2.24 10.89
N SER A 144 -2.15 -2.07 11.96
CA SER A 144 -2.07 -0.76 12.58
C SER A 144 -0.68 -0.22 12.61
N ALA A 145 0.13 -0.71 11.75
CA ALA A 145 1.50 -0.24 11.68
C ALA A 145 1.55 1.25 11.41
N ILE A 146 0.45 1.79 10.96
CA ILE A 146 0.41 3.18 10.57
C ILE A 146 -0.60 3.94 11.39
#